data_02fbebdd77a9547f2ecce18435ff635d
#
_entry.id   02fbebdd77a9547f2ecce18435ff635d
#
_cell.length_a   1.000
_cell.length_b   1.000
_cell.length_c   1.000
_cell.angle_alpha   90.00
_cell.angle_beta   90.00
_cell.angle_gamma   90.00
#
_symmetry.space_group_name_H-M   'P 1'
#
loop_
_entity.id
_entity.type
_entity.pdbx_description
1 polymer ?
#
loop_
_entity_poly.entity_id
_entity_poly.type
_entity_poly.pdbx_seq_one_letter_code
_entity_poly.pdbx_strand_id
1 'polypeptide(L)'
;PMRHRLLIESRAIGPSPLCRLWPMQTTRTFPTMTVPTNSHREPPAPQLLRVATYNIHKGVQGLGPTRRLEIHNLGLAVEQMDADIVCLQEVRKMNRREAEYFRRWPDVPQADFLAPEGYRAVYQTNAFTRHGEHGNALLTRWPVITHQHEDMSDHRFEQRGLLHVEVMFQGRPVHAIVVHLGLIPGSRVRQIQQLQRFIEREIPPGAPLVVAGDFNDWGSQLKRMLASYGLYEFESQDASTLTYPARLPLAQLDHVYVRGLTPLGLHVPQGRVWWRMSDHLPLIAEFRF
;
A
#
# COMPACT_ATOMS: atom_id res chain seq x y z
N PRO A 1 39.95 42.16 4.74
CA PRO A 1 40.87 42.59 3.73
C PRO A 1 41.19 41.48 2.76
N MET A 2 41.35 41.90 1.56
CA MET A 2 41.91 41.25 0.38
C MET A 2 40.99 40.34 -0.44
N ARG A 3 40.53 41.01 -1.53
CA ARG A 3 39.96 40.43 -2.74
C ARG A 3 41.07 39.86 -3.61
N HIS A 4 40.86 38.72 -4.27
CA HIS A 4 41.58 38.42 -5.51
C HIS A 4 40.54 38.06 -6.62
N ARG A 5 40.47 38.96 -7.59
CA ARG A 5 39.93 38.75 -8.93
C ARG A 5 41.01 38.07 -9.78
N LEU A 6 40.66 37.06 -10.53
CA LEU A 6 41.45 36.60 -11.66
C LEU A 6 40.65 36.77 -12.94
N LEU A 7 41.12 37.65 -13.79
CA LEU A 7 40.78 37.86 -15.19
C LEU A 7 41.41 36.73 -16.01
N ILE A 8 40.69 36.13 -16.92
CA ILE A 8 41.27 35.32 -17.99
C ILE A 8 40.86 35.95 -19.32
N GLU A 9 41.85 36.35 -20.07
CA GLU A 9 41.80 36.99 -21.36
C GLU A 9 41.34 36.02 -22.46
N SER A 10 40.55 36.58 -23.37
CA SER A 10 40.15 35.98 -24.64
C SER A 10 41.27 36.19 -25.69
N ARG A 11 41.77 35.12 -26.31
CA ARG A 11 42.55 35.18 -27.53
C ARG A 11 41.71 34.75 -28.73
N ALA A 12 41.49 35.67 -29.61
CA ALA A 12 40.95 35.47 -30.97
C ALA A 12 42.05 34.89 -31.88
N ILE A 13 41.74 33.86 -32.64
CA ILE A 13 42.57 33.36 -33.74
C ILE A 13 41.73 33.54 -35.03
N GLY A 14 42.30 34.32 -35.94
CA GLY A 14 41.73 34.71 -37.21
C GLY A 14 41.77 33.60 -38.28
N PRO A 15 41.16 33.84 -39.44
CA PRO A 15 40.88 32.81 -40.43
C PRO A 15 42.07 32.62 -41.40
N SER A 16 42.30 31.38 -41.85
CA SER A 16 43.19 31.02 -42.92
C SER A 16 42.40 30.53 -44.15
N PRO A 17 42.75 30.95 -45.37
CA PRO A 17 41.99 30.68 -46.56
C PRO A 17 42.60 29.54 -47.38
N LEU A 18 41.77 28.57 -47.79
CA LEU A 18 42.02 27.79 -49.02
C LEU A 18 40.69 27.26 -49.57
N CYS A 19 40.13 28.04 -50.50
CA CYS A 19 39.18 27.56 -51.47
C CYS A 19 39.81 26.49 -52.37
N ARG A 20 39.27 25.28 -52.38
CA ARG A 20 39.36 24.38 -53.52
C ARG A 20 37.96 23.99 -54.00
N LEU A 21 37.67 24.41 -55.22
CA LEU A 21 36.53 24.06 -56.03
C LEU A 21 36.49 22.52 -56.26
N TRP A 22 35.39 21.89 -55.93
CA TRP A 22 35.09 20.53 -56.35
C TRP A 22 33.82 20.53 -57.19
N PRO A 23 33.75 19.71 -58.28
CA PRO A 23 32.69 19.78 -59.26
C PRO A 23 31.38 19.22 -58.75
N MET A 24 30.28 19.83 -59.21
CA MET A 24 28.90 19.39 -59.05
C MET A 24 28.74 17.94 -59.52
N GLN A 25 28.35 17.06 -58.66
CA GLN A 25 27.85 15.74 -59.03
C GLN A 25 26.34 15.68 -58.87
N THR A 26 25.75 15.31 -59.97
CA THR A 26 24.40 14.84 -60.28
C THR A 26 23.49 14.47 -59.09
N THR A 27 22.30 15.07 -59.14
CA THR A 27 21.10 14.75 -58.35
C THR A 27 20.79 13.25 -58.39
N ARG A 28 21.07 12.53 -57.29
CA ARG A 28 20.50 11.20 -57.03
C ARG A 28 19.13 11.41 -56.37
N THR A 29 18.06 11.06 -57.07
CA THR A 29 16.72 10.84 -56.54
C THR A 29 16.76 9.70 -55.56
N PHE A 30 16.55 9.97 -54.28
CA PHE A 30 16.33 8.96 -53.27
C PHE A 30 14.90 8.40 -53.39
N PRO A 31 14.71 7.07 -53.35
CA PRO A 31 13.37 6.51 -53.35
C PRO A 31 12.68 6.91 -52.02
N THR A 32 11.45 7.40 -52.16
CA THR A 32 10.57 7.70 -51.04
C THR A 32 10.37 6.41 -50.22
N MET A 33 11.00 6.32 -49.04
CA MET A 33 10.69 5.27 -48.07
C MET A 33 9.27 5.50 -47.53
N THR A 34 8.34 4.70 -48.00
CA THR A 34 7.04 4.54 -47.37
C THR A 34 7.28 3.89 -46.02
N VAL A 35 7.15 4.65 -44.94
CA VAL A 35 7.11 4.13 -43.55
C VAL A 35 5.83 3.28 -43.45
N PRO A 36 5.93 2.01 -43.16
CA PRO A 36 4.72 1.20 -42.90
C PRO A 36 4.06 1.74 -41.64
N THR A 37 2.87 2.33 -41.80
CA THR A 37 1.98 2.64 -40.67
C THR A 37 1.43 1.32 -40.11
N ASN A 38 2.24 0.67 -39.29
CA ASN A 38 1.77 -0.49 -38.55
C ASN A 38 1.07 -0.02 -37.24
N SER A 39 -0.21 0.37 -37.40
CA SER A 39 -1.07 0.86 -36.30
C SER A 39 -1.81 -0.25 -35.53
N HIS A 40 -1.26 -1.44 -35.48
CA HIS A 40 -1.72 -2.45 -34.53
C HIS A 40 -0.79 -2.45 -33.31
N ARG A 41 -0.85 -1.36 -32.50
CA ARG A 41 -0.45 -1.50 -31.11
C ARG A 41 -1.48 -2.44 -30.47
N GLU A 42 -1.04 -3.63 -30.12
CA GLU A 42 -1.80 -4.48 -29.19
C GLU A 42 -2.23 -3.60 -28.00
N PRO A 43 -3.49 -3.70 -27.55
CA PRO A 43 -3.91 -3.00 -26.36
C PRO A 43 -2.93 -3.40 -25.22
N PRO A 44 -2.47 -2.42 -24.42
CA PRO A 44 -1.57 -2.72 -23.31
C PRO A 44 -2.20 -3.81 -22.46
N ALA A 45 -1.40 -4.79 -22.04
CA ALA A 45 -1.84 -5.86 -21.16
C ALA A 45 -2.62 -5.27 -19.99
N PRO A 46 -3.74 -5.90 -19.56
CA PRO A 46 -4.57 -5.36 -18.51
C PRO A 46 -3.71 -5.16 -17.25
N GLN A 47 -3.73 -3.94 -16.73
CA GLN A 47 -2.95 -3.57 -15.55
C GLN A 47 -3.60 -4.20 -14.33
N LEU A 48 -2.92 -5.17 -13.74
CA LEU A 48 -3.36 -5.87 -12.53
C LEU A 48 -2.79 -5.19 -11.30
N LEU A 49 -3.65 -4.75 -10.40
CA LEU A 49 -3.31 -4.25 -9.06
C LEU A 49 -3.66 -5.30 -8.03
N ARG A 50 -2.68 -5.75 -7.27
CA ARG A 50 -2.85 -6.72 -6.20
C ARG A 50 -2.71 -6.04 -4.84
N VAL A 51 -3.73 -6.15 -4.00
CA VAL A 51 -3.80 -5.53 -2.67
C VAL A 51 -4.00 -6.60 -1.63
N ALA A 52 -3.23 -6.54 -0.55
CA ALA A 52 -3.41 -7.41 0.60
C ALA A 52 -3.75 -6.59 1.85
N THR A 53 -4.57 -7.15 2.75
CA THR A 53 -4.75 -6.65 4.11
C THR A 53 -4.46 -7.74 5.12
N TYR A 54 -3.81 -7.37 6.24
CA TYR A 54 -3.42 -8.33 7.27
C TYR A 54 -3.31 -7.67 8.65
N ASN A 55 -4.14 -8.06 9.59
CA ASN A 55 -3.93 -7.75 11.00
C ASN A 55 -2.85 -8.71 11.53
N ILE A 56 -1.68 -8.17 11.88
CA ILE A 56 -0.48 -8.95 12.27
C ILE A 56 -0.39 -9.23 13.76
N HIS A 57 -1.40 -8.88 14.54
CA HIS A 57 -1.45 -9.09 15.99
C HIS A 57 -0.14 -8.70 16.70
N LYS A 58 0.39 -7.52 16.36
CA LYS A 58 1.62 -6.95 16.95
C LYS A 58 2.90 -7.78 16.71
N GLY A 59 2.86 -8.74 15.77
CA GLY A 59 3.98 -9.65 15.48
C GLY A 59 4.25 -10.71 16.56
N VAL A 60 3.30 -10.93 17.49
CA VAL A 60 3.46 -11.85 18.64
C VAL A 60 2.20 -12.68 18.80
N GLN A 61 2.36 -13.99 18.94
CA GLN A 61 1.27 -14.94 19.16
C GLN A 61 1.37 -15.61 20.54
N GLY A 62 0.22 -16.06 21.07
CA GLY A 62 0.11 -16.78 22.36
C GLY A 62 -0.04 -15.84 23.55
N LEU A 63 -0.23 -16.43 24.73
CA LEU A 63 -0.46 -15.75 26.01
C LEU A 63 0.56 -16.17 27.06
N GLY A 64 0.93 -15.25 27.95
CA GLY A 64 1.83 -15.52 29.07
C GLY A 64 3.16 -16.15 28.63
N PRO A 65 3.59 -17.26 29.24
CA PRO A 65 4.87 -17.92 28.91
C PRO A 65 4.87 -18.63 27.55
N THR A 66 3.70 -18.83 26.92
CA THR A 66 3.60 -19.48 25.60
C THR A 66 3.71 -18.49 24.44
N ARG A 67 4.01 -17.23 24.74
CA ARG A 67 4.17 -16.18 23.73
C ARG A 67 5.34 -16.48 22.80
N ARG A 68 5.12 -16.25 21.51
CA ARG A 68 6.09 -16.46 20.44
C ARG A 68 6.20 -15.22 19.58
N LEU A 69 7.42 -14.88 19.20
CA LEU A 69 7.69 -13.85 18.24
C LEU A 69 7.50 -14.41 16.84
N GLU A 70 6.52 -13.87 16.10
CA GLU A 70 6.18 -14.33 14.75
C GLU A 70 6.56 -13.30 13.66
N ILE A 71 7.12 -12.17 14.03
CA ILE A 71 7.45 -11.07 13.08
C ILE A 71 8.34 -11.52 11.91
N HIS A 72 9.26 -12.47 12.14
CA HIS A 72 10.13 -13.01 11.09
C HIS A 72 9.35 -13.87 10.09
N ASN A 73 8.40 -14.67 10.58
CA ASN A 73 7.51 -15.46 9.72
C ASN A 73 6.53 -14.56 8.96
N LEU A 74 6.08 -13.46 9.60
CA LEU A 74 5.26 -12.44 8.95
C LEU A 74 5.99 -11.73 7.82
N GLY A 75 7.30 -11.46 7.94
CA GLY A 75 8.11 -10.94 6.84
C GLY A 75 8.07 -11.85 5.61
N LEU A 76 8.30 -13.15 5.79
CA LEU A 76 8.19 -14.14 4.71
C LEU A 76 6.77 -14.23 4.14
N ALA A 77 5.74 -14.08 5.00
CA ALA A 77 4.36 -14.06 4.57
C ALA A 77 4.04 -12.84 3.69
N VAL A 78 4.55 -11.65 4.03
CA VAL A 78 4.39 -10.45 3.23
C VAL A 78 5.03 -10.62 1.85
N GLU A 79 6.24 -11.17 1.77
CA GLU A 79 6.89 -11.50 0.49
C GLU A 79 6.05 -12.49 -0.33
N GLN A 80 5.54 -13.54 0.31
CA GLN A 80 4.74 -14.58 -0.35
C GLN A 80 3.40 -14.06 -0.90
N MET A 81 2.82 -13.03 -0.29
CA MET A 81 1.60 -12.39 -0.79
C MET A 81 1.82 -11.72 -2.15
N ASP A 82 3.05 -11.31 -2.48
CA ASP A 82 3.44 -10.64 -3.72
C ASP A 82 2.45 -9.54 -4.13
N ALA A 83 2.03 -8.70 -3.18
CA ALA A 83 1.03 -7.68 -3.39
C ALA A 83 1.67 -6.31 -3.68
N ASP A 84 1.09 -5.53 -4.58
CA ASP A 84 1.54 -4.17 -4.90
C ASP A 84 1.39 -3.21 -3.71
N ILE A 85 0.33 -3.42 -2.93
CA ILE A 85 -0.01 -2.67 -1.72
C ILE A 85 -0.38 -3.68 -0.62
N VAL A 86 0.28 -3.56 0.54
CA VAL A 86 -0.03 -4.36 1.74
C VAL A 86 -0.46 -3.45 2.87
N CYS A 87 -1.72 -3.59 3.29
CA CYS A 87 -2.34 -2.84 4.38
C CYS A 87 -2.22 -3.64 5.67
N LEU A 88 -1.47 -3.14 6.65
CA LEU A 88 -1.21 -3.84 7.91
C LEU A 88 -1.87 -3.13 9.09
N GLN A 89 -2.45 -3.91 10.00
CA GLN A 89 -3.03 -3.44 11.25
C GLN A 89 -2.28 -4.02 12.45
N GLU A 90 -2.37 -3.36 13.57
CA GLU A 90 -1.68 -3.68 14.84
C GLU A 90 -0.14 -3.70 14.71
N VAL A 91 0.42 -2.89 13.83
CA VAL A 91 1.86 -2.77 13.62
C VAL A 91 2.48 -1.95 14.76
N ARG A 92 3.61 -2.39 15.31
CA ARG A 92 4.37 -1.66 16.34
C ARG A 92 5.56 -0.90 15.74
N LYS A 93 5.71 0.36 16.12
CA LYS A 93 6.94 1.09 15.86
C LYS A 93 7.98 0.75 16.93
N MET A 94 7.56 0.78 18.19
CA MET A 94 8.41 0.45 19.34
C MET A 94 7.59 -0.25 20.40
N ASN A 95 8.22 -1.21 21.11
CA ASN A 95 7.70 -1.73 22.37
C ASN A 95 8.86 -2.24 23.26
N ARG A 96 9.18 -1.49 24.31
CA ARG A 96 10.32 -1.77 25.20
C ARG A 96 10.20 -3.13 25.90
N ARG A 97 9.01 -3.44 26.40
CA ARG A 97 8.77 -4.72 27.12
C ARG A 97 8.96 -5.93 26.22
N GLU A 98 8.53 -5.85 24.95
CA GLU A 98 8.69 -6.93 23.97
C GLU A 98 10.14 -7.07 23.53
N ALA A 99 10.83 -5.94 23.33
CA ALA A 99 12.25 -5.92 22.99
C ALA A 99 13.12 -6.54 24.09
N GLU A 100 12.78 -6.33 25.37
CA GLU A 100 13.46 -6.97 26.50
C GLU A 100 13.14 -8.48 26.62
N TYR A 101 11.90 -8.87 26.27
CA TYR A 101 11.44 -10.25 26.40
C TYR A 101 11.92 -11.17 25.28
N PHE A 102 11.92 -10.67 24.02
CA PHE A 102 12.26 -11.47 22.84
C PHE A 102 13.66 -11.13 22.34
N ARG A 103 14.60 -12.08 22.42
CA ARG A 103 15.99 -11.92 21.96
C ARG A 103 16.15 -11.52 20.49
N ARG A 104 15.17 -11.87 19.64
CA ARG A 104 15.16 -11.60 18.20
C ARG A 104 14.16 -10.51 17.83
N TRP A 105 13.82 -9.64 18.77
CA TRP A 105 12.98 -8.46 18.46
C TRP A 105 13.72 -7.59 17.43
N PRO A 106 13.04 -7.12 16.37
CA PRO A 106 13.69 -6.24 15.38
C PRO A 106 14.20 -4.94 16.00
N ASP A 107 15.38 -4.51 15.58
CA ASP A 107 15.98 -3.22 16.00
C ASP A 107 15.38 -2.01 15.25
N VAL A 108 14.54 -2.27 14.25
CA VAL A 108 13.82 -1.28 13.44
C VAL A 108 12.31 -1.39 13.66
N PRO A 109 11.52 -0.35 13.33
CA PRO A 109 10.06 -0.45 13.35
C PRO A 109 9.54 -1.66 12.58
N GLN A 110 8.47 -2.30 13.06
CA GLN A 110 7.93 -3.50 12.41
C GLN A 110 7.51 -3.25 10.95
N ALA A 111 7.00 -2.05 10.62
CA ALA A 111 6.65 -1.72 9.24
C ALA A 111 7.87 -1.79 8.31
N ASP A 112 9.01 -1.23 8.74
CA ASP A 112 10.26 -1.26 7.97
C ASP A 112 10.84 -2.66 7.89
N PHE A 113 10.75 -3.43 8.99
CA PHE A 113 11.20 -4.82 9.03
C PHE A 113 10.40 -5.75 8.11
N LEU A 114 9.09 -5.51 7.98
CA LEU A 114 8.18 -6.32 7.16
C LEU A 114 8.19 -5.94 5.68
N ALA A 115 8.73 -4.75 5.34
CA ALA A 115 8.80 -4.29 3.95
C ALA A 115 9.79 -5.14 3.16
N PRO A 116 9.35 -5.86 2.09
CA PRO A 116 10.26 -6.56 1.19
C PRO A 116 11.25 -5.62 0.52
N GLU A 117 12.33 -6.16 -0.04
CA GLU A 117 13.28 -5.36 -0.80
C GLU A 117 12.58 -4.59 -1.93
N GLY A 118 12.89 -3.31 -2.06
CA GLY A 118 12.25 -2.41 -3.03
C GLY A 118 10.91 -1.82 -2.61
N TYR A 119 10.36 -2.25 -1.47
CA TYR A 119 9.13 -1.64 -0.94
C TYR A 119 9.44 -0.43 -0.06
N ARG A 120 8.46 0.48 0.01
CA ARG A 120 8.39 1.57 0.99
C ARG A 120 7.37 1.24 2.06
N ALA A 121 7.70 1.54 3.30
CA ALA A 121 6.80 1.48 4.43
C ALA A 121 6.33 2.89 4.81
N VAL A 122 5.01 3.05 4.98
CA VAL A 122 4.38 4.22 5.60
C VAL A 122 3.67 3.74 6.85
N TYR A 123 4.01 4.31 8.00
CA TYR A 123 3.45 3.93 9.29
C TYR A 123 2.86 5.13 10.01
N GLN A 124 1.72 4.94 10.68
CA GLN A 124 1.14 5.92 11.59
C GLN A 124 0.65 5.27 12.88
N THR A 125 0.98 5.92 13.99
CA THR A 125 0.56 5.48 15.33
C THR A 125 -0.90 5.83 15.55
N ASN A 126 -1.70 4.83 15.93
CA ASN A 126 -3.10 5.03 16.35
C ASN A 126 -3.21 5.07 17.88
N ALA A 127 -2.42 4.24 18.57
CA ALA A 127 -2.54 4.04 20.01
C ALA A 127 -1.19 4.06 20.72
N PHE A 128 -1.15 4.79 21.85
CA PHE A 128 -0.02 4.81 22.75
C PHE A 128 -0.32 3.95 23.97
N THR A 129 0.67 3.18 24.42
CA THR A 129 0.61 2.33 25.61
C THR A 129 1.76 2.66 26.56
N ARG A 130 1.70 2.16 27.79
CA ARG A 130 2.80 2.35 28.77
C ARG A 130 4.18 1.90 28.25
N HIS A 131 4.23 0.91 27.37
CA HIS A 131 5.48 0.27 26.95
C HIS A 131 5.85 0.56 25.49
N GLY A 132 5.02 1.26 24.74
CA GLY A 132 5.25 1.56 23.33
C GLY A 132 3.98 2.02 22.62
N GLU A 133 3.92 1.78 21.34
CA GLU A 133 2.85 2.25 20.46
C GLU A 133 2.49 1.18 19.41
N HIS A 134 1.32 1.30 18.82
CA HIS A 134 0.92 0.53 17.65
C HIS A 134 -0.03 1.31 16.77
N GLY A 135 -0.10 0.91 15.52
CA GLY A 135 -0.92 1.62 14.53
C GLY A 135 -1.11 0.84 13.26
N ASN A 136 -1.37 1.59 12.18
CA ASN A 136 -1.52 1.07 10.84
C ASN A 136 -0.27 1.32 10.01
N ALA A 137 0.02 0.42 9.07
CA ALA A 137 1.06 0.60 8.08
C ALA A 137 0.57 0.23 6.67
N LEU A 138 1.21 0.83 5.69
CA LEU A 138 1.06 0.46 4.29
C LEU A 138 2.45 0.21 3.70
N LEU A 139 2.63 -0.97 3.10
CA LEU A 139 3.84 -1.31 2.35
C LEU A 139 3.50 -1.30 0.87
N THR A 140 4.38 -0.76 0.03
CA THR A 140 4.17 -0.72 -1.42
C THR A 140 5.48 -0.73 -2.19
N ARG A 141 5.49 -1.43 -3.33
CA ARG A 141 6.59 -1.38 -4.31
C ARG A 141 6.51 -0.14 -5.22
N TRP A 142 5.42 0.61 -5.15
CA TRP A 142 5.18 1.78 -5.99
C TRP A 142 5.56 3.09 -5.29
N PRO A 143 5.94 4.13 -6.03
CA PRO A 143 6.26 5.43 -5.44
C PRO A 143 5.09 5.99 -4.63
N VAL A 144 5.36 6.41 -3.41
CA VAL A 144 4.42 7.13 -2.56
C VAL A 144 4.46 8.62 -2.95
N ILE A 145 3.30 9.17 -3.29
CA ILE A 145 3.12 10.59 -3.65
C ILE A 145 2.94 11.40 -2.37
N THR A 146 1.96 11.02 -1.55
CA THR A 146 1.65 11.66 -0.27
C THR A 146 1.01 10.68 0.70
N HIS A 147 0.97 11.04 1.98
CA HIS A 147 0.22 10.30 2.98
C HIS A 147 -0.35 11.22 4.05
N GLN A 148 -1.44 10.80 4.67
CA GLN A 148 -2.15 11.52 5.72
C GLN A 148 -2.65 10.54 6.78
N HIS A 149 -2.84 11.03 8.00
CA HIS A 149 -3.42 10.28 9.10
C HIS A 149 -4.56 11.08 9.72
N GLU A 150 -5.66 10.41 10.07
CA GLU A 150 -6.76 10.99 10.81
C GLU A 150 -7.13 10.11 12.00
N ASP A 151 -7.31 10.73 13.17
CA ASP A 151 -7.77 10.06 14.38
C ASP A 151 -9.25 9.70 14.22
N MET A 152 -9.55 8.41 14.32
CA MET A 152 -10.91 7.87 14.25
C MET A 152 -11.40 7.34 15.60
N SER A 153 -10.73 7.67 16.69
CA SER A 153 -11.10 7.23 18.03
C SER A 153 -12.49 7.77 18.41
N ASP A 154 -13.39 6.88 18.77
CA ASP A 154 -14.75 7.24 19.21
C ASP A 154 -14.79 7.49 20.74
N HIS A 155 -13.88 6.84 21.47
CA HIS A 155 -13.73 6.99 22.91
C HIS A 155 -12.29 6.71 23.36
N ARG A 156 -11.92 7.23 24.54
CA ARG A 156 -10.55 7.22 25.08
C ARG A 156 -9.94 5.83 25.32
N PHE A 157 -10.75 4.79 25.41
CA PHE A 157 -10.29 3.43 25.74
C PHE A 157 -9.91 2.62 24.49
N GLU A 158 -10.27 3.08 23.31
CA GLU A 158 -10.02 2.40 22.06
C GLU A 158 -9.58 3.39 20.99
N GLN A 159 -8.27 3.58 20.93
CA GLN A 159 -7.65 4.49 19.96
C GLN A 159 -7.61 3.82 18.59
N ARG A 160 -8.13 4.51 17.58
CA ARG A 160 -8.20 4.07 16.18
C ARG A 160 -7.79 5.19 15.26
N GLY A 161 -7.26 4.85 14.11
CA GLY A 161 -6.85 5.82 13.10
C GLY A 161 -7.02 5.30 11.69
N LEU A 162 -7.11 6.23 10.76
CA LEU A 162 -7.09 6.02 9.33
C LEU A 162 -5.71 6.43 8.82
N LEU A 163 -5.08 5.58 8.02
CA LEU A 163 -3.87 5.91 7.27
C LEU A 163 -4.23 5.95 5.78
N HIS A 164 -4.18 7.13 5.18
CA HIS A 164 -4.31 7.33 3.74
C HIS A 164 -2.94 7.45 3.11
N VAL A 165 -2.73 6.76 1.99
CA VAL A 165 -1.51 6.84 1.17
C VAL A 165 -1.91 6.93 -0.29
N GLU A 166 -1.38 7.90 -1.01
CA GLU A 166 -1.49 8.00 -2.45
C GLU A 166 -0.24 7.42 -3.10
N VAL A 167 -0.41 6.44 -3.98
CA VAL A 167 0.68 5.75 -4.68
C VAL A 167 0.58 5.95 -6.19
N MET A 168 1.73 6.01 -6.87
CA MET A 168 1.79 6.11 -8.33
C MET A 168 1.88 4.70 -8.94
N PHE A 169 0.73 4.08 -9.19
CA PHE A 169 0.65 2.76 -9.82
C PHE A 169 0.71 2.88 -11.33
N GLN A 170 1.79 2.44 -11.96
CA GLN A 170 1.98 2.42 -13.43
C GLN A 170 1.61 3.76 -14.11
N GLY A 171 2.00 4.88 -13.50
CA GLY A 171 1.73 6.22 -14.03
C GLY A 171 0.34 6.78 -13.69
N ARG A 172 -0.45 6.10 -12.87
CA ARG A 172 -1.77 6.54 -12.40
C ARG A 172 -1.80 6.65 -10.88
N PRO A 173 -2.33 7.72 -10.29
CA PRO A 173 -2.51 7.81 -8.86
C PRO A 173 -3.61 6.86 -8.39
N VAL A 174 -3.34 6.13 -7.30
CA VAL A 174 -4.26 5.26 -6.59
C VAL A 174 -4.26 5.67 -5.12
N HIS A 175 -5.42 5.91 -4.57
CA HIS A 175 -5.59 6.17 -3.16
C HIS A 175 -5.81 4.86 -2.40
N ALA A 176 -5.07 4.64 -1.33
CA ALA A 176 -5.23 3.50 -0.45
C ALA A 176 -5.44 3.97 0.99
N ILE A 177 -6.47 3.48 1.64
CA ILE A 177 -6.78 3.78 3.03
C ILE A 177 -6.69 2.50 3.85
N VAL A 178 -5.88 2.51 4.90
CA VAL A 178 -5.79 1.44 5.89
C VAL A 178 -6.61 1.81 7.11
N VAL A 179 -7.52 0.93 7.50
CA VAL A 179 -8.35 1.08 8.70
C VAL A 179 -8.20 -0.10 9.66
N HIS A 180 -8.41 0.15 10.94
CA HIS A 180 -8.70 -0.84 11.96
C HIS A 180 -9.82 -0.28 12.84
N LEU A 181 -11.04 -0.76 12.63
CA LEU A 181 -12.22 -0.22 13.29
C LEU A 181 -12.38 -0.78 14.72
N GLY A 182 -13.22 -0.11 15.49
CA GLY A 182 -13.48 -0.45 16.88
C GLY A 182 -14.32 -1.73 17.05
N LEU A 183 -14.24 -2.30 18.26
CA LEU A 183 -14.99 -3.50 18.62
C LEU A 183 -16.48 -3.23 18.89
N ILE A 184 -16.84 -1.97 19.22
CA ILE A 184 -18.21 -1.57 19.56
C ILE A 184 -18.98 -1.25 18.28
N PRO A 185 -20.15 -1.88 18.00
CA PRO A 185 -20.90 -1.66 16.77
C PRO A 185 -21.25 -0.18 16.50
N GLY A 186 -21.70 0.55 17.52
CA GLY A 186 -22.02 1.98 17.38
C GLY A 186 -20.78 2.84 17.06
N SER A 187 -19.62 2.50 17.59
CA SER A 187 -18.35 3.17 17.26
C SER A 187 -17.98 2.93 15.79
N ARG A 188 -18.10 1.71 15.30
CA ARG A 188 -17.83 1.38 13.88
C ARG A 188 -18.68 2.21 12.92
N VAL A 189 -19.98 2.36 13.22
CA VAL A 189 -20.88 3.20 12.40
C VAL A 189 -20.37 4.64 12.33
N ARG A 190 -20.00 5.25 13.46
CA ARG A 190 -19.46 6.61 13.49
C ARG A 190 -18.09 6.71 12.79
N GLN A 191 -17.26 5.70 12.92
CA GLN A 191 -15.97 5.62 12.22
C GLN A 191 -16.15 5.52 10.69
N ILE A 192 -17.13 4.76 10.19
CA ILE A 192 -17.46 4.73 8.76
C ILE A 192 -17.99 6.08 8.27
N GLN A 193 -18.75 6.80 9.08
CA GLN A 193 -19.18 8.17 8.75
C GLN A 193 -17.99 9.16 8.72
N GLN A 194 -17.00 8.99 9.60
CA GLN A 194 -15.75 9.78 9.56
C GLN A 194 -14.93 9.44 8.31
N LEU A 195 -14.79 8.15 7.99
CA LEU A 195 -14.13 7.68 6.77
C LEU A 195 -14.76 8.31 5.52
N GLN A 196 -16.10 8.34 5.43
CA GLN A 196 -16.78 8.99 4.32
C GLN A 196 -16.45 10.48 4.22
N ARG A 197 -16.53 11.22 5.32
CA ARG A 197 -16.18 12.65 5.34
C ARG A 197 -14.72 12.89 4.93
N PHE A 198 -13.82 12.01 5.35
CA PHE A 198 -12.42 12.06 4.92
C PHE A 198 -12.30 11.87 3.41
N ILE A 199 -12.95 10.83 2.86
CA ILE A 199 -12.94 10.53 1.42
C ILE A 199 -13.50 11.71 0.61
N GLU A 200 -14.61 12.30 1.03
CA GLU A 200 -15.23 13.45 0.35
C GLU A 200 -14.35 14.70 0.36
N ARG A 201 -13.57 14.90 1.42
CA ARG A 201 -12.69 16.06 1.60
C ARG A 201 -11.35 15.90 0.87
N GLU A 202 -10.73 14.72 0.93
CA GLU A 202 -9.33 14.51 0.56
C GLU A 202 -9.13 13.78 -0.78
N ILE A 203 -10.15 13.05 -1.27
CA ILE A 203 -9.99 12.19 -2.44
C ILE A 203 -10.87 12.68 -3.59
N PRO A 204 -10.28 12.99 -4.76
CA PRO A 204 -11.05 13.49 -5.90
C PRO A 204 -12.21 12.56 -6.28
N PRO A 205 -13.37 13.09 -6.67
CA PRO A 205 -14.48 12.29 -7.16
C PRO A 205 -14.04 11.40 -8.34
N GLY A 206 -14.39 10.11 -8.29
CA GLY A 206 -14.03 9.15 -9.34
C GLY A 206 -12.58 8.66 -9.33
N ALA A 207 -11.71 9.18 -8.46
CA ALA A 207 -10.36 8.65 -8.31
C ALA A 207 -10.37 7.18 -7.86
N PRO A 208 -9.46 6.33 -8.37
CA PRO A 208 -9.30 4.96 -7.91
C PRO A 208 -8.97 4.94 -6.43
N LEU A 209 -9.78 4.22 -5.66
CA LEU A 209 -9.69 4.15 -4.20
C LEU A 209 -9.81 2.72 -3.73
N VAL A 210 -8.91 2.33 -2.83
CA VAL A 210 -8.95 1.09 -2.06
C VAL A 210 -9.09 1.46 -0.58
N VAL A 211 -10.04 0.85 0.13
CA VAL A 211 -10.15 0.91 1.60
C VAL A 211 -10.01 -0.51 2.12
N ALA A 212 -8.94 -0.78 2.85
CA ALA A 212 -8.63 -2.12 3.32
C ALA A 212 -8.27 -2.13 4.82
N GLY A 213 -8.58 -3.22 5.49
CA GLY A 213 -8.25 -3.37 6.90
C GLY A 213 -9.13 -4.36 7.65
N ASP A 214 -8.97 -4.32 8.98
CA ASP A 214 -9.82 -5.03 9.93
C ASP A 214 -11.00 -4.12 10.31
N PHE A 215 -12.18 -4.48 9.84
CA PHE A 215 -13.42 -3.73 10.07
C PHE A 215 -14.14 -4.18 11.35
N ASN A 216 -13.71 -5.27 11.97
CA ASN A 216 -14.38 -5.87 13.12
C ASN A 216 -15.90 -6.04 12.93
N ASP A 217 -16.35 -6.19 11.67
CA ASP A 217 -17.78 -6.29 11.32
C ASP A 217 -18.27 -7.75 11.33
N TRP A 218 -18.90 -8.13 12.40
CA TRP A 218 -19.53 -9.45 12.56
C TRP A 218 -20.86 -9.59 11.81
N GLY A 219 -21.25 -8.58 11.05
CA GLY A 219 -22.50 -8.50 10.34
C GLY A 219 -22.35 -7.93 8.92
N SER A 220 -23.44 -7.42 8.38
CA SER A 220 -23.50 -6.82 7.04
C SER A 220 -23.85 -5.33 7.05
N GLN A 221 -23.87 -4.70 8.22
CA GLN A 221 -24.31 -3.31 8.35
C GLN A 221 -23.33 -2.35 7.69
N LEU A 222 -22.04 -2.51 7.94
CA LEU A 222 -21.00 -1.64 7.37
C LEU A 222 -20.92 -1.80 5.85
N LYS A 223 -21.06 -3.03 5.33
CA LYS A 223 -21.08 -3.30 3.89
C LYS A 223 -22.17 -2.49 3.18
N ARG A 224 -23.39 -2.45 3.73
CA ARG A 224 -24.49 -1.65 3.15
C ARG A 224 -24.19 -0.15 3.20
N MET A 225 -23.60 0.35 4.29
CA MET A 225 -23.19 1.75 4.40
C MET A 225 -22.12 2.10 3.37
N LEU A 226 -21.07 1.30 3.25
CA LEU A 226 -19.97 1.51 2.30
C LEU A 226 -20.47 1.46 0.85
N ALA A 227 -21.37 0.53 0.53
CA ALA A 227 -22.01 0.48 -0.79
C ALA A 227 -22.80 1.76 -1.11
N SER A 228 -23.50 2.35 -0.13
CA SER A 228 -24.18 3.65 -0.32
C SER A 228 -23.22 4.81 -0.58
N TYR A 229 -21.94 4.65 -0.24
CA TYR A 229 -20.86 5.61 -0.49
C TYR A 229 -20.05 5.30 -1.78
N GLY A 230 -20.53 4.33 -2.57
CA GLY A 230 -19.87 3.92 -3.83
C GLY A 230 -18.62 3.07 -3.62
N LEU A 231 -18.47 2.45 -2.46
CA LEU A 231 -17.42 1.51 -2.14
C LEU A 231 -17.96 0.08 -2.15
N TYR A 232 -17.39 -0.76 -2.99
CA TYR A 232 -17.85 -2.13 -3.22
C TYR A 232 -16.75 -3.13 -2.93
N GLU A 233 -17.13 -4.28 -2.39
CA GLU A 233 -16.26 -5.43 -2.18
C GLU A 233 -16.57 -6.49 -3.24
N PHE A 234 -15.54 -7.24 -3.66
CA PHE A 234 -15.73 -8.42 -4.50
C PHE A 234 -16.40 -9.53 -3.68
N GLU A 235 -17.49 -10.06 -4.21
CA GLU A 235 -18.17 -11.23 -3.66
C GLU A 235 -17.72 -12.49 -4.41
N SER A 236 -16.88 -13.30 -3.78
CA SER A 236 -16.55 -14.62 -4.32
C SER A 236 -17.66 -15.60 -3.95
N GLN A 237 -18.21 -16.31 -4.93
CA GLN A 237 -19.19 -17.38 -4.69
C GLN A 237 -18.51 -18.71 -4.34
N ASP A 238 -17.23 -18.88 -4.70
CA ASP A 238 -16.54 -20.18 -4.67
C ASP A 238 -15.40 -20.28 -3.62
N ALA A 239 -14.99 -19.19 -2.99
CA ALA A 239 -13.89 -19.19 -2.04
C ALA A 239 -14.33 -18.71 -0.65
N SER A 240 -13.84 -19.38 0.40
CA SER A 240 -13.99 -18.87 1.74
C SER A 240 -13.16 -17.59 1.89
N THR A 241 -13.83 -16.49 2.25
CA THR A 241 -13.22 -15.19 2.57
C THR A 241 -13.09 -14.95 4.08
N LEU A 242 -13.34 -16.00 4.86
CA LEU A 242 -13.27 -15.94 6.33
C LEU A 242 -11.81 -15.79 6.79
N THR A 243 -11.57 -14.81 7.63
CA THR A 243 -10.21 -14.45 8.07
C THR A 243 -9.98 -14.69 9.57
N TYR A 244 -11.05 -14.78 10.38
CA TYR A 244 -10.94 -14.86 11.83
C TYR A 244 -11.84 -15.95 12.43
N PRO A 245 -11.38 -16.65 13.50
CA PRO A 245 -9.99 -16.73 13.95
C PRO A 245 -9.16 -17.61 13.00
N ALA A 246 -7.90 -17.29 12.80
CA ALA A 246 -7.05 -17.92 11.77
C ALA A 246 -7.02 -19.45 11.80
N ARG A 247 -7.15 -20.09 13.00
CA ARG A 247 -7.11 -21.55 13.17
C ARG A 247 -8.38 -22.26 12.72
N LEU A 248 -9.52 -21.58 12.86
CA LEU A 248 -10.84 -22.07 12.47
C LEU A 248 -11.65 -20.86 12.02
N PRO A 249 -11.48 -20.41 10.76
CA PRO A 249 -12.14 -19.21 10.28
C PRO A 249 -13.65 -19.33 10.31
N LEU A 250 -14.31 -18.43 11.05
CA LEU A 250 -15.77 -18.39 11.26
C LEU A 250 -16.38 -17.05 10.85
N ALA A 251 -15.55 -15.98 10.75
CA ALA A 251 -15.99 -14.63 10.40
C ALA A 251 -15.03 -14.00 9.39
N GLN A 252 -15.56 -13.18 8.50
CA GLN A 252 -14.79 -12.25 7.69
C GLN A 252 -14.77 -10.91 8.42
N LEU A 253 -13.65 -10.58 9.06
CA LEU A 253 -13.44 -9.30 9.75
C LEU A 253 -12.57 -8.34 8.91
N ASP A 254 -11.75 -8.92 8.03
CA ASP A 254 -10.86 -8.19 7.13
C ASP A 254 -11.54 -8.02 5.77
N HIS A 255 -11.49 -6.81 5.24
CA HIS A 255 -12.20 -6.45 4.01
C HIS A 255 -11.33 -5.58 3.09
N VAL A 256 -11.62 -5.63 1.79
CA VAL A 256 -11.05 -4.74 0.77
C VAL A 256 -12.18 -4.17 -0.07
N TYR A 257 -12.52 -2.92 0.17
CA TYR A 257 -13.51 -2.16 -0.58
C TYR A 257 -12.85 -1.28 -1.63
N VAL A 258 -13.48 -1.11 -2.78
CA VAL A 258 -12.92 -0.34 -3.90
C VAL A 258 -13.94 0.58 -4.55
N ARG A 259 -13.41 1.64 -5.16
CA ARG A 259 -14.11 2.53 -6.08
C ARG A 259 -13.20 2.80 -7.29
N GLY A 260 -13.77 2.82 -8.51
CA GLY A 260 -13.03 3.11 -9.73
C GLY A 260 -12.04 2.01 -10.17
N LEU A 261 -12.16 0.80 -9.64
CA LEU A 261 -11.39 -0.39 -9.99
C LEU A 261 -12.34 -1.55 -10.26
N THR A 262 -11.99 -2.45 -11.18
CA THR A 262 -12.79 -3.65 -11.49
C THR A 262 -12.24 -4.84 -10.69
N PRO A 263 -13.00 -5.40 -9.72
CA PRO A 263 -12.56 -6.57 -8.97
C PRO A 263 -12.45 -7.80 -9.89
N LEU A 264 -11.39 -8.60 -9.72
CA LEU A 264 -11.14 -9.84 -10.47
C LEU A 264 -11.16 -11.07 -9.59
N GLY A 265 -10.69 -10.94 -8.34
CA GLY A 265 -10.61 -12.07 -7.42
C GLY A 265 -10.34 -11.66 -6.00
N LEU A 266 -10.66 -12.58 -5.07
CA LEU A 266 -10.40 -12.45 -3.65
C LEU A 266 -9.86 -13.80 -3.15
N HIS A 267 -8.80 -13.79 -2.36
CA HIS A 267 -8.11 -14.98 -1.90
C HIS A 267 -7.65 -14.87 -0.45
N VAL A 268 -7.90 -15.93 0.32
CA VAL A 268 -7.38 -16.10 1.68
C VAL A 268 -6.41 -17.29 1.68
N PRO A 269 -5.10 -17.08 1.93
CA PRO A 269 -4.12 -18.16 1.97
C PRO A 269 -4.46 -19.19 3.05
N GLN A 270 -4.35 -20.45 2.70
CA GLN A 270 -4.69 -21.56 3.58
C GLN A 270 -3.44 -22.31 4.07
N GLY A 271 -3.58 -23.01 5.20
CA GLY A 271 -2.54 -23.91 5.72
C GLY A 271 -1.97 -23.52 7.07
N ARG A 272 -1.28 -24.50 7.70
CA ARG A 272 -0.79 -24.41 9.08
C ARG A 272 0.17 -23.26 9.35
N VAL A 273 0.92 -22.83 8.35
CA VAL A 273 1.88 -21.73 8.48
C VAL A 273 1.14 -20.45 8.83
N TRP A 274 0.06 -20.15 8.12
CA TRP A 274 -0.75 -18.94 8.31
C TRP A 274 -1.42 -18.87 9.69
N TRP A 275 -1.95 -20.01 10.19
CA TRP A 275 -2.63 -20.06 11.50
C TRP A 275 -1.73 -19.75 12.71
N ARG A 276 -0.40 -19.79 12.52
CA ARG A 276 0.57 -19.62 13.59
C ARG A 276 1.08 -18.18 13.69
N MET A 277 0.96 -17.40 12.63
CA MET A 277 1.59 -16.09 12.53
C MET A 277 0.74 -14.98 13.14
N SER A 278 -0.58 -15.04 12.97
CA SER A 278 -1.54 -14.10 13.55
C SER A 278 -2.83 -14.84 13.95
N ASP A 279 -3.70 -14.20 14.71
CA ASP A 279 -5.07 -14.65 14.95
C ASP A 279 -6.03 -14.32 13.81
N HIS A 280 -5.59 -13.49 12.84
CA HIS A 280 -6.23 -13.29 11.54
C HIS A 280 -5.48 -14.03 10.42
N LEU A 281 -6.18 -14.29 9.32
CA LEU A 281 -5.59 -14.66 8.03
C LEU A 281 -5.53 -13.43 7.13
N PRO A 282 -4.53 -13.30 6.25
CA PRO A 282 -4.51 -12.21 5.28
C PRO A 282 -5.60 -12.40 4.22
N LEU A 283 -6.11 -11.28 3.71
CA LEU A 283 -7.02 -11.22 2.59
C LEU A 283 -6.32 -10.54 1.41
N ILE A 284 -6.29 -11.21 0.26
CA ILE A 284 -5.63 -10.72 -0.96
C ILE A 284 -6.70 -10.49 -2.02
N ALA A 285 -6.73 -9.32 -2.62
CA ALA A 285 -7.66 -8.93 -3.66
C ALA A 285 -6.92 -8.49 -4.92
N GLU A 286 -7.47 -8.83 -6.09
CA GLU A 286 -6.94 -8.48 -7.40
C GLU A 286 -7.93 -7.61 -8.16
N PHE A 287 -7.42 -6.56 -8.79
CA PHE A 287 -8.20 -5.56 -9.50
C PHE A 287 -7.60 -5.26 -10.86
N ARG A 288 -8.45 -4.88 -11.80
CA ARG A 288 -8.06 -4.30 -13.07
C ARG A 288 -8.43 -2.81 -13.10
N PHE A 289 -7.49 -2.04 -13.65
CA PHE A 289 -7.67 -0.63 -13.97
C PHE A 289 -8.51 -0.43 -15.21
#